data_b0253b2b38c4f76744ecc99f08a5b68b
#
_entry.id   b0253b2b38c4f76744ecc99f08a5b68b
#
_cell.length_a   1.000
_cell.length_b   1.000
_cell.length_c   1.000
_cell.angle_alpha   90.00
_cell.angle_beta   90.00
_cell.angle_gamma   90.00
#
_symmetry.space_group_name_H-M   'P 1'
#
loop_
_entity.id
_entity.type
_entity.pdbx_description
1 polymer ?
#
loop_
_entity_poly.entity_id
_entity_poly.type
_entity_poly.pdbx_seq_one_letter_code
_entity_poly.pdbx_strand_id
1 'polypeptide(L)'
;MREQLLNFLEYIKEEKNFSDNTVVSYKHDIENFMDYINDMGINLKDCKPIYVEDYIKTLYANGRTNSTIARNVASIRCFFKYMFAKGLISKDSEISLKMPKAEKKIKRETLPPEIFDKILFQVPNSTSGRRDKAMLSLLSCTRISISELVSIDIDSFNKKTREIKLKSGIVILPYNAFAYLLDYLDNSRKLLLLDKSPVKTLFLNCNGSPLSRQGFWKTVKKYIKMAKIGDSVTLQNLKSLKFRHLDM
;
A
#
# COMPACT_ATOMS: atom_id res chain seq x y z
N MET A 1 6.93 -2.52 30.23
CA MET A 1 7.10 -2.08 28.84
C MET A 1 6.04 -2.65 27.88
N ARG A 2 5.82 -3.96 27.85
CA ARG A 2 4.86 -4.60 26.93
C ARG A 2 3.40 -4.14 27.16
N GLU A 3 2.99 -3.99 28.40
CA GLU A 3 1.65 -3.51 28.77
C GLU A 3 1.41 -2.07 28.32
N GLN A 4 2.39 -1.17 28.51
CA GLN A 4 2.28 0.22 28.04
C GLN A 4 2.14 0.32 26.53
N LEU A 5 2.84 -0.56 25.80
CA LEU A 5 2.70 -0.62 24.34
C LEU A 5 1.30 -1.08 23.95
N LEU A 6 0.75 -2.11 24.57
CA LEU A 6 -0.61 -2.60 24.27
C LEU A 6 -1.66 -1.50 24.50
N ASN A 7 -1.60 -0.85 25.66
CA ASN A 7 -2.51 0.25 26.00
C ASN A 7 -2.37 1.44 25.02
N PHE A 8 -1.16 1.74 24.57
CA PHE A 8 -0.94 2.75 23.54
C PHE A 8 -1.54 2.37 22.19
N LEU A 9 -1.39 1.10 21.77
CA LEU A 9 -1.96 0.64 20.50
C LEU A 9 -3.49 0.69 20.50
N GLU A 10 -4.11 0.34 21.62
CA GLU A 10 -5.55 0.50 21.81
C GLU A 10 -5.96 1.98 21.76
N TYR A 11 -5.26 2.85 22.46
CA TYR A 11 -5.48 4.30 22.45
C TYR A 11 -5.45 4.89 21.02
N ILE A 12 -4.42 4.57 20.22
CA ILE A 12 -4.33 5.13 18.86
C ILE A 12 -5.37 4.53 17.91
N LYS A 13 -5.84 3.32 18.18
CA LYS A 13 -6.91 2.68 17.42
C LYS A 13 -8.27 3.27 17.76
N GLU A 14 -8.64 3.30 19.03
CA GLU A 14 -9.98 3.64 19.49
C GLU A 14 -10.20 5.16 19.61
N GLU A 15 -9.23 5.89 20.20
CA GLU A 15 -9.39 7.34 20.44
C GLU A 15 -8.87 8.20 19.28
N LYS A 16 -7.81 7.75 18.59
CA LYS A 16 -7.22 8.50 17.45
C LYS A 16 -7.67 8.01 16.08
N ASN A 17 -8.47 6.95 16.02
CA ASN A 17 -8.99 6.38 14.76
C ASN A 17 -7.90 6.07 13.72
N PHE A 18 -6.73 5.60 14.18
CA PHE A 18 -5.67 5.20 13.25
C PHE A 18 -6.05 3.92 12.50
N SER A 19 -5.68 3.85 11.22
CA SER A 19 -5.91 2.63 10.43
C SER A 19 -5.15 1.44 11.01
N ASP A 20 -5.68 0.22 10.85
CA ASP A 20 -5.01 -1.01 11.32
C ASP A 20 -3.57 -1.12 10.78
N ASN A 21 -3.31 -0.73 9.53
CA ASN A 21 -1.97 -0.72 8.96
C ASN A 21 -1.02 0.27 9.67
N THR A 22 -1.55 1.40 10.12
CA THR A 22 -0.77 2.39 10.89
C THR A 22 -0.46 1.84 12.27
N VAL A 23 -1.45 1.23 12.94
CA VAL A 23 -1.29 0.61 14.26
C VAL A 23 -0.22 -0.49 14.21
N VAL A 24 -0.29 -1.40 13.23
CA VAL A 24 0.71 -2.46 13.03
C VAL A 24 2.10 -1.88 12.75
N SER A 25 2.19 -0.83 11.94
CA SER A 25 3.46 -0.19 11.63
C SER A 25 4.07 0.49 12.86
N TYR A 26 3.25 1.18 13.65
CA TYR A 26 3.69 1.83 14.89
C TYR A 26 4.11 0.81 15.95
N LYS A 27 3.36 -0.29 16.08
CA LYS A 27 3.74 -1.41 16.94
C LYS A 27 5.16 -1.86 16.65
N HIS A 28 5.42 -2.22 15.38
CA HIS A 28 6.72 -2.72 14.96
C HIS A 28 7.85 -1.70 15.17
N ASP A 29 7.61 -0.42 14.88
CA ASP A 29 8.61 0.64 15.09
C ASP A 29 8.97 0.81 16.57
N ILE A 30 7.95 0.78 17.45
CA ILE A 30 8.14 0.95 18.89
C ILE A 30 8.78 -0.31 19.50
N GLU A 31 8.39 -1.51 19.08
CA GLU A 31 9.03 -2.76 19.52
C GLU A 31 10.53 -2.73 19.21
N ASN A 32 10.92 -2.40 17.97
CA ASN A 32 12.34 -2.29 17.60
C ASN A 32 13.08 -1.24 18.43
N PHE A 33 12.46 -0.12 18.74
CA PHE A 33 13.06 0.89 19.59
C PHE A 33 13.20 0.42 21.06
N MET A 34 12.18 -0.27 21.57
CA MET A 34 12.22 -0.85 22.92
C MET A 34 13.32 -1.90 23.06
N ASP A 35 13.49 -2.77 22.04
CA ASP A 35 14.56 -3.75 22.01
C ASP A 35 15.93 -3.04 22.03
N TYR A 36 16.10 -2.01 21.22
CA TYR A 36 17.34 -1.21 21.17
C TYR A 36 17.72 -0.61 22.55
N ILE A 37 16.77 0.04 23.25
CA ILE A 37 17.08 0.62 24.57
C ILE A 37 17.28 -0.45 25.66
N ASN A 38 16.57 -1.58 25.53
CA ASN A 38 16.74 -2.71 26.45
C ASN A 38 18.13 -3.36 26.32
N ASP A 39 18.65 -3.48 25.11
CA ASP A 39 20.01 -3.97 24.86
C ASP A 39 21.08 -3.05 25.47
N MET A 40 20.77 -1.76 25.64
CA MET A 40 21.62 -0.79 26.34
C MET A 40 21.39 -0.77 27.87
N GLY A 41 20.49 -1.61 28.40
CA GLY A 41 20.15 -1.62 29.82
C GLY A 41 19.33 -0.41 30.28
N ILE A 42 18.68 0.33 29.36
CA ILE A 42 17.95 1.58 29.65
C ILE A 42 16.46 1.27 29.82
N ASN A 43 15.91 1.70 30.95
CA ASN A 43 14.47 1.65 31.16
C ASN A 43 13.75 2.71 30.36
N LEU A 44 12.55 2.42 29.85
CA LEU A 44 11.74 3.36 29.09
C LEU A 44 11.46 4.67 29.84
N LYS A 45 11.29 4.61 31.17
CA LYS A 45 11.07 5.78 32.03
C LYS A 45 12.27 6.73 32.10
N ASP A 46 13.48 6.17 31.95
CA ASP A 46 14.75 6.88 31.99
C ASP A 46 15.27 7.24 30.59
N CYS A 47 14.47 6.97 29.57
CA CYS A 47 14.84 7.22 28.20
C CYS A 47 14.89 8.73 27.90
N LYS A 48 16.09 9.22 27.61
CA LYS A 48 16.35 10.62 27.23
C LYS A 48 16.32 10.79 25.71
N PRO A 49 16.09 12.02 25.20
CA PRO A 49 16.11 12.31 23.77
C PRO A 49 17.36 11.81 23.03
N ILE A 50 18.52 11.83 23.69
CA ILE A 50 19.79 11.39 23.09
C ILE A 50 19.75 9.92 22.65
N TYR A 51 19.10 9.03 23.41
CA TYR A 51 18.98 7.62 23.04
C TYR A 51 18.14 7.40 21.79
N VAL A 52 17.11 8.24 21.60
CA VAL A 52 16.30 8.21 20.38
C VAL A 52 17.08 8.75 19.19
N GLU A 53 17.89 9.79 19.38
CA GLU A 53 18.79 10.31 18.33
C GLU A 53 19.82 9.25 17.91
N ASP A 54 20.41 8.53 18.86
CA ASP A 54 21.36 7.45 18.57
C ASP A 54 20.66 6.27 17.87
N TYR A 55 19.45 5.89 18.29
CA TYR A 55 18.66 4.92 17.55
C TYR A 55 18.41 5.34 16.09
N ILE A 56 18.08 6.61 15.85
CA ILE A 56 17.90 7.13 14.50
C ILE A 56 19.21 7.02 13.68
N LYS A 57 20.37 7.29 14.28
CA LYS A 57 21.68 7.10 13.62
C LYS A 57 21.90 5.64 13.24
N THR A 58 21.51 4.69 14.10
CA THR A 58 21.60 3.24 13.75
C THR A 58 20.69 2.88 12.58
N LEU A 59 19.49 3.47 12.48
CA LEU A 59 18.60 3.26 11.33
C LEU A 59 19.22 3.76 10.03
N TYR A 60 19.91 4.92 10.05
CA TYR A 60 20.65 5.42 8.90
C TYR A 60 21.84 4.51 8.54
N ALA A 61 22.62 4.09 9.51
CA ALA A 61 23.75 3.17 9.31
C ALA A 61 23.30 1.83 8.72
N ASN A 62 22.12 1.35 9.09
CA ASN A 62 21.50 0.15 8.55
C ASN A 62 20.80 0.36 7.18
N GLY A 63 21.03 1.49 6.52
CA GLY A 63 20.51 1.77 5.18
C GLY A 63 18.98 1.93 5.09
N ARG A 64 18.32 2.29 6.19
CA ARG A 64 16.86 2.56 6.15
C ARG A 64 16.58 3.85 5.39
N THR A 65 15.48 3.85 4.63
CA THR A 65 15.09 5.03 3.85
C THR A 65 14.61 6.17 4.75
N ASN A 66 14.77 7.43 4.30
CA ASN A 66 14.27 8.61 5.02
C ASN A 66 12.78 8.51 5.37
N SER A 67 11.97 7.92 4.50
CA SER A 67 10.54 7.70 4.76
C SER A 67 10.29 6.71 5.91
N THR A 68 11.09 5.65 6.00
CA THR A 68 11.02 4.68 7.10
C THR A 68 11.45 5.34 8.41
N ILE A 69 12.54 6.10 8.38
CA ILE A 69 13.06 6.81 9.56
C ILE A 69 12.06 7.85 10.04
N ALA A 70 11.48 8.65 9.13
CA ALA A 70 10.45 9.64 9.50
C ALA A 70 9.23 8.97 10.16
N ARG A 71 8.81 7.79 9.69
CA ARG A 71 7.73 7.03 10.33
C ARG A 71 8.14 6.55 11.73
N ASN A 72 9.36 6.02 11.91
CA ASN A 72 9.88 5.61 13.22
C ASN A 72 9.92 6.79 14.21
N VAL A 73 10.39 7.95 13.77
CA VAL A 73 10.37 9.17 14.59
C VAL A 73 8.94 9.55 14.98
N ALA A 74 8.00 9.48 14.05
CA ALA A 74 6.60 9.83 14.32
C ALA A 74 5.96 8.86 15.31
N SER A 75 6.19 7.54 15.17
CA SER A 75 5.65 6.52 16.09
C SER A 75 6.22 6.64 17.48
N ILE A 76 7.53 6.82 17.64
CA ILE A 76 8.20 7.03 18.93
C ILE A 76 7.68 8.30 19.59
N ARG A 77 7.62 9.43 18.88
CA ARG A 77 7.06 10.68 19.43
C ARG A 77 5.61 10.53 19.89
N CYS A 78 4.78 9.84 19.09
CA CYS A 78 3.39 9.60 19.45
C CYS A 78 3.28 8.78 20.74
N PHE A 79 4.12 7.75 20.87
CA PHE A 79 4.18 6.90 22.05
C PHE A 79 4.65 7.66 23.30
N PHE A 80 5.72 8.45 23.20
CA PHE A 80 6.19 9.25 24.34
C PHE A 80 5.18 10.32 24.77
N LYS A 81 4.48 10.96 23.81
CA LYS A 81 3.38 11.88 24.15
C LYS A 81 2.25 11.19 24.92
N TYR A 82 1.89 9.98 24.51
CA TYR A 82 0.90 9.19 25.24
C TYR A 82 1.39 8.85 26.65
N MET A 83 2.63 8.37 26.79
CA MET A 83 3.23 8.03 28.07
C MET A 83 3.26 9.23 29.03
N PHE A 84 3.62 10.41 28.52
CA PHE A 84 3.60 11.65 29.27
C PHE A 84 2.18 12.05 29.70
N ALA A 85 1.21 12.00 28.77
CA ALA A 85 -0.19 12.33 29.10
C ALA A 85 -0.81 11.39 30.14
N LYS A 86 -0.32 10.14 30.24
CA LYS A 86 -0.73 9.18 31.28
C LYS A 86 0.10 9.28 32.55
N GLY A 87 1.03 10.25 32.67
CA GLY A 87 1.88 10.44 33.85
C GLY A 87 2.91 9.32 34.08
N LEU A 88 3.22 8.52 33.04
CA LEU A 88 4.13 7.38 33.15
C LEU A 88 5.60 7.76 32.94
N ILE A 89 5.86 8.95 32.41
CA ILE A 89 7.20 9.55 32.23
C ILE A 89 7.18 11.02 32.59
N SER A 90 8.36 11.58 32.95
CA SER A 90 8.51 12.99 33.29
C SER A 90 8.57 13.89 32.04
N LYS A 91 8.45 15.21 32.24
CA LYS A 91 8.55 16.21 31.15
C LYS A 91 9.93 16.22 30.48
N ASP A 92 11.00 15.88 31.24
CA ASP A 92 12.36 15.83 30.72
C ASP A 92 12.57 14.70 29.65
N SER A 93 11.64 13.75 29.63
CA SER A 93 11.59 12.69 28.61
C SER A 93 10.78 13.12 27.37
N GLU A 94 10.29 14.38 27.31
CA GLU A 94 9.58 14.88 26.14
C GLU A 94 10.53 14.97 24.94
N ILE A 95 10.31 14.09 23.98
CA ILE A 95 11.20 13.92 22.83
C ILE A 95 10.89 14.99 21.79
N SER A 96 11.63 16.10 21.84
CA SER A 96 11.66 17.11 20.77
C SER A 96 12.63 16.71 19.66
N LEU A 97 12.28 15.67 18.89
CA LEU A 97 13.12 15.22 17.77
C LEU A 97 12.87 16.08 16.53
N LYS A 98 13.95 16.53 15.90
CA LYS A 98 13.85 17.09 14.56
C LYS A 98 13.46 15.99 13.58
N MET A 99 12.36 16.20 12.85
CA MET A 99 11.97 15.29 11.79
C MET A 99 13.08 15.26 10.72
N PRO A 100 13.48 14.09 10.23
CA PRO A 100 14.31 14.01 9.02
C PRO A 100 13.68 14.89 7.95
N LYS A 101 14.48 15.72 7.29
CA LYS A 101 13.95 16.49 6.15
C LYS A 101 13.38 15.50 5.16
N ALA A 102 12.08 15.59 4.94
CA ALA A 102 11.47 14.80 3.87
C ALA A 102 12.24 15.12 2.58
N GLU A 103 12.77 14.11 1.92
CA GLU A 103 13.24 14.27 0.56
C GLU A 103 12.15 14.99 -0.21
N LYS A 104 12.49 16.09 -0.90
CA LYS A 104 11.54 16.79 -1.77
C LYS A 104 10.89 15.72 -2.62
N LYS A 105 9.59 15.53 -2.46
CA LYS A 105 8.85 14.62 -3.34
C LYS A 105 9.18 15.06 -4.75
N ILE A 106 10.03 14.29 -5.44
CA ILE A 106 10.28 14.48 -6.87
C ILE A 106 8.91 14.62 -7.48
N LYS A 107 8.65 15.76 -8.17
CA LYS A 107 7.40 15.96 -8.90
C LYS A 107 7.21 14.72 -9.74
N ARG A 108 6.18 13.95 -9.42
CA ARG A 108 5.92 12.69 -10.11
C ARG A 108 5.55 13.06 -11.53
N GLU A 109 6.47 12.86 -12.46
CA GLU A 109 6.18 12.99 -13.87
C GLU A 109 5.05 12.02 -14.20
N THR A 110 4.02 12.54 -14.82
CA THR A 110 2.98 11.71 -15.42
C THR A 110 3.64 10.94 -16.55
N LEU A 111 3.60 9.61 -16.47
CA LEU A 111 4.14 8.79 -17.53
C LEU A 111 3.37 9.05 -18.84
N PRO A 112 4.06 9.11 -19.99
CA PRO A 112 3.39 9.18 -21.27
C PRO A 112 2.42 8.00 -21.47
N PRO A 113 1.25 8.20 -22.12
CA PRO A 113 0.27 7.14 -22.37
C PRO A 113 0.87 5.92 -23.08
N GLU A 114 1.84 6.14 -23.96
CA GLU A 114 2.54 5.09 -24.72
C GLU A 114 3.25 4.06 -23.83
N ILE A 115 3.64 4.47 -22.62
CA ILE A 115 4.24 3.54 -21.64
C ILE A 115 3.21 2.53 -21.16
N PHE A 116 1.97 2.95 -20.96
CA PHE A 116 0.91 2.04 -20.58
C PHE A 116 0.62 1.00 -21.68
N ASP A 117 0.55 1.45 -22.92
CA ASP A 117 0.34 0.58 -24.09
C ASP A 117 1.49 -0.43 -24.23
N LYS A 118 2.75 0.01 -24.05
CA LYS A 118 3.90 -0.89 -24.03
C LYS A 118 3.79 -1.97 -22.95
N ILE A 119 3.29 -1.62 -21.74
CA ILE A 119 3.08 -2.59 -20.67
C ILE A 119 1.96 -3.55 -21.01
N LEU A 120 0.82 -3.06 -21.50
CA LEU A 120 -0.32 -3.89 -21.91
C LEU A 120 0.05 -4.87 -23.03
N PHE A 121 0.89 -4.45 -23.96
CA PHE A 121 1.38 -5.29 -25.06
C PHE A 121 2.18 -6.51 -24.56
N GLN A 122 2.86 -6.39 -23.42
CA GLN A 122 3.59 -7.52 -22.83
C GLN A 122 2.70 -8.55 -22.12
N VAL A 123 1.42 -8.23 -21.92
CA VAL A 123 0.52 -9.12 -21.20
C VAL A 123 0.06 -10.24 -22.13
N PRO A 124 0.38 -11.52 -21.83
CA PRO A 124 0.07 -12.63 -22.72
C PRO A 124 -1.44 -12.87 -22.80
N ASN A 125 -1.88 -13.47 -23.91
CA ASN A 125 -3.27 -13.91 -24.04
C ASN A 125 -3.46 -15.28 -23.35
N SER A 126 -3.45 -15.26 -22.04
CA SER A 126 -3.65 -16.43 -21.17
C SER A 126 -4.71 -16.12 -20.10
N THR A 127 -5.17 -17.13 -19.38
CA THR A 127 -6.15 -16.99 -18.30
C THR A 127 -5.72 -15.92 -17.27
N SER A 128 -4.47 -15.95 -16.83
CA SER A 128 -3.94 -14.92 -15.93
C SER A 128 -3.70 -13.58 -16.62
N GLY A 129 -3.30 -13.61 -17.91
CA GLY A 129 -3.07 -12.38 -18.67
C GLY A 129 -4.34 -11.59 -18.93
N ARG A 130 -5.47 -12.22 -19.23
CA ARG A 130 -6.77 -11.53 -19.34
C ARG A 130 -7.16 -10.82 -18.04
N ARG A 131 -6.97 -11.49 -16.90
CA ARG A 131 -7.12 -10.87 -15.58
C ARG A 131 -6.23 -9.64 -15.43
N ASP A 132 -4.96 -9.77 -15.76
CA ASP A 132 -3.96 -8.73 -15.57
C ASP A 132 -4.23 -7.51 -16.47
N LYS A 133 -4.70 -7.72 -17.70
CA LYS A 133 -5.17 -6.66 -18.60
C LYS A 133 -6.36 -5.91 -18.01
N ALA A 134 -7.36 -6.62 -17.50
CA ALA A 134 -8.52 -6.02 -16.85
C ALA A 134 -8.10 -5.18 -15.63
N MET A 135 -7.22 -5.71 -14.78
CA MET A 135 -6.74 -5.00 -13.59
C MET A 135 -5.94 -3.75 -13.92
N LEU A 136 -5.01 -3.83 -14.88
CA LEU A 136 -4.22 -2.68 -15.33
C LEU A 136 -5.12 -1.59 -15.92
N SER A 137 -6.09 -1.96 -16.73
CA SER A 137 -7.03 -1.02 -17.34
C SER A 137 -7.91 -0.33 -16.31
N LEU A 138 -8.44 -1.06 -15.32
CA LEU A 138 -9.19 -0.46 -14.21
C LEU A 138 -8.32 0.50 -13.39
N LEU A 139 -7.09 0.11 -13.07
CA LEU A 139 -6.17 0.96 -12.31
C LEU A 139 -5.91 2.29 -13.01
N SER A 140 -5.78 2.29 -14.33
CA SER A 140 -5.49 3.50 -15.12
C SER A 140 -6.70 4.43 -15.26
N CYS A 141 -7.92 3.89 -15.41
CA CYS A 141 -9.12 4.71 -15.61
C CYS A 141 -9.80 5.17 -14.32
N THR A 142 -9.67 4.42 -13.22
CA THR A 142 -10.37 4.72 -11.97
C THR A 142 -9.51 5.41 -10.90
N ARG A 143 -8.19 5.38 -11.05
CA ARG A 143 -7.22 5.92 -10.07
C ARG A 143 -7.30 5.32 -8.65
N ILE A 144 -8.00 4.20 -8.49
CA ILE A 144 -8.14 3.52 -7.20
C ILE A 144 -6.80 3.02 -6.65
N SER A 145 -6.77 2.70 -5.37
CA SER A 145 -5.61 2.06 -4.76
C SER A 145 -5.54 0.58 -5.17
N ILE A 146 -4.33 0.01 -5.21
CA ILE A 146 -4.19 -1.43 -5.49
C ILE A 146 -4.89 -2.26 -4.43
N SER A 147 -4.87 -1.81 -3.17
CA SER A 147 -5.61 -2.48 -2.10
C SER A 147 -7.10 -2.52 -2.38
N GLU A 148 -7.67 -1.44 -2.91
CA GLU A 148 -9.07 -1.39 -3.32
C GLU A 148 -9.31 -2.25 -4.56
N LEU A 149 -8.44 -2.16 -5.59
CA LEU A 149 -8.54 -2.97 -6.80
C LEU A 149 -8.62 -4.47 -6.51
N VAL A 150 -7.76 -4.98 -5.64
CA VAL A 150 -7.75 -6.41 -5.29
C VAL A 150 -8.89 -6.83 -4.35
N SER A 151 -9.56 -5.88 -3.72
CA SER A 151 -10.70 -6.11 -2.81
C SER A 151 -12.07 -5.85 -3.46
N ILE A 152 -12.12 -5.51 -4.74
CA ILE A 152 -13.39 -5.30 -5.45
C ILE A 152 -14.18 -6.62 -5.47
N ASP A 153 -15.46 -6.55 -5.09
CA ASP A 153 -16.37 -7.67 -5.20
C ASP A 153 -16.99 -7.76 -6.61
N ILE A 154 -17.31 -8.97 -7.06
CA ILE A 154 -17.90 -9.18 -8.37
C ILE A 154 -19.23 -8.46 -8.52
N ASP A 155 -20.02 -8.37 -7.44
CA ASP A 155 -21.32 -7.72 -7.40
C ASP A 155 -21.22 -6.18 -7.50
N SER A 156 -20.00 -5.63 -7.36
CA SER A 156 -19.74 -4.21 -7.56
C SER A 156 -19.75 -3.79 -9.03
N PHE A 157 -19.73 -4.74 -9.96
CA PHE A 157 -19.72 -4.49 -11.40
C PHE A 157 -21.09 -4.73 -12.04
N ASN A 158 -21.61 -3.71 -12.71
CA ASN A 158 -22.84 -3.79 -13.51
C ASN A 158 -22.50 -3.87 -15.01
N LYS A 159 -22.69 -5.07 -15.58
CA LYS A 159 -22.42 -5.34 -17.01
C LYS A 159 -23.32 -4.51 -17.96
N LYS A 160 -24.56 -4.20 -17.56
CA LYS A 160 -25.52 -3.48 -18.41
C LYS A 160 -25.20 -2.00 -18.55
N THR A 161 -24.81 -1.37 -17.44
CA THR A 161 -24.51 0.07 -17.39
C THR A 161 -23.02 0.38 -17.52
N ARG A 162 -22.14 -0.62 -17.59
CA ARG A 162 -20.68 -0.51 -17.56
C ARG A 162 -20.15 0.18 -16.31
N GLU A 163 -20.89 0.12 -15.23
CA GLU A 163 -20.56 0.78 -13.97
C GLU A 163 -19.81 -0.15 -13.03
N ILE A 164 -18.86 0.41 -12.30
CA ILE A 164 -18.21 -0.25 -11.18
C ILE A 164 -18.37 0.61 -9.93
N LYS A 165 -18.87 0.01 -8.85
CA LYS A 165 -19.02 0.68 -7.56
C LYS A 165 -17.73 0.56 -6.78
N LEU A 166 -17.13 1.68 -6.45
CA LEU A 166 -15.91 1.83 -5.68
C LEU A 166 -16.18 2.59 -4.38
N LYS A 167 -15.24 2.60 -3.45
CA LYS A 167 -15.35 3.41 -2.22
C LYS A 167 -15.46 4.90 -2.52
N SER A 168 -14.86 5.36 -3.60
CA SER A 168 -14.91 6.76 -4.07
C SER A 168 -16.19 7.13 -4.81
N GLY A 169 -17.08 6.17 -5.08
CA GLY A 169 -18.30 6.37 -5.84
C GLY A 169 -18.44 5.41 -7.02
N ILE A 170 -19.43 5.65 -7.87
CA ILE A 170 -19.68 4.87 -9.08
C ILE A 170 -18.86 5.45 -10.23
N VAL A 171 -18.18 4.59 -10.97
CA VAL A 171 -17.39 4.96 -12.16
C VAL A 171 -17.92 4.20 -13.37
N ILE A 172 -18.22 4.94 -14.45
CA ILE A 172 -18.53 4.33 -15.76
C ILE A 172 -17.21 3.99 -16.45
N LEU A 173 -17.06 2.72 -16.82
CA LEU A 173 -15.83 2.23 -17.45
C LEU A 173 -15.75 2.67 -18.92
N PRO A 174 -14.58 3.20 -19.36
CA PRO A 174 -14.30 3.35 -20.78
C PRO A 174 -14.42 2.02 -21.51
N TYR A 175 -14.78 2.06 -22.79
CA TYR A 175 -15.07 0.87 -23.57
C TYR A 175 -13.96 -0.20 -23.51
N ASN A 176 -12.70 0.21 -23.66
CA ASN A 176 -11.56 -0.71 -23.61
C ASN A 176 -11.41 -1.40 -22.25
N ALA A 177 -11.55 -0.66 -21.13
CA ALA A 177 -11.48 -1.23 -19.80
C ALA A 177 -12.65 -2.19 -19.54
N PHE A 178 -13.83 -1.83 -20.01
CA PHE A 178 -15.01 -2.70 -19.98
C PHE A 178 -14.80 -3.97 -20.80
N ALA A 179 -14.29 -3.87 -22.03
CA ALA A 179 -14.03 -5.04 -22.87
C ALA A 179 -13.02 -6.02 -22.24
N TYR A 180 -11.92 -5.51 -21.66
CA TYR A 180 -10.95 -6.37 -20.96
C TYR A 180 -11.55 -6.99 -19.71
N LEU A 181 -12.41 -6.28 -18.98
CA LEU A 181 -13.08 -6.85 -17.82
C LEU A 181 -14.06 -7.95 -18.20
N LEU A 182 -14.82 -7.76 -19.29
CA LEU A 182 -15.73 -8.79 -19.83
C LEU A 182 -14.94 -10.02 -20.28
N ASP A 183 -13.86 -9.84 -21.05
CA ASP A 183 -13.04 -10.95 -21.52
C ASP A 183 -12.48 -11.77 -20.34
N TYR A 184 -12.06 -11.10 -19.27
CA TYR A 184 -11.65 -11.78 -18.04
C TYR A 184 -12.79 -12.57 -17.40
N LEU A 185 -13.96 -11.96 -17.24
CA LEU A 185 -15.11 -12.59 -16.58
C LEU A 185 -15.64 -13.79 -17.36
N ASP A 186 -15.79 -13.63 -18.66
CA ASP A 186 -16.42 -14.63 -19.52
C ASP A 186 -15.45 -15.78 -19.85
N ASN A 187 -14.16 -15.50 -20.10
CA ASN A 187 -13.18 -16.45 -20.63
C ASN A 187 -12.09 -16.90 -19.64
N SER A 188 -12.02 -16.32 -18.43
CA SER A 188 -10.89 -16.65 -17.54
C SER A 188 -11.29 -16.85 -16.10
N ARG A 189 -12.16 -16.02 -15.54
CA ARG A 189 -12.48 -16.09 -14.11
C ARG A 189 -13.06 -17.44 -13.70
N LYS A 190 -13.94 -18.02 -14.51
CA LYS A 190 -14.51 -19.34 -14.27
C LYS A 190 -13.44 -20.44 -14.23
N LEU A 191 -12.46 -20.36 -15.13
CA LEU A 191 -11.33 -21.30 -15.17
C LEU A 191 -10.42 -21.16 -13.94
N LEU A 192 -10.27 -19.96 -13.39
CA LEU A 192 -9.49 -19.71 -12.18
C LEU A 192 -10.19 -20.19 -10.90
N LEU A 193 -11.50 -20.27 -10.88
CA LEU A 193 -12.26 -20.77 -9.72
C LEU A 193 -12.00 -22.27 -9.43
N LEU A 194 -11.58 -23.05 -10.43
CA LEU A 194 -11.20 -24.47 -10.25
C LEU A 194 -12.24 -25.27 -9.47
N ASP A 195 -13.51 -25.11 -9.77
CA ASP A 195 -14.64 -25.78 -9.08
C ASP A 195 -14.74 -25.53 -7.56
N LYS A 196 -14.02 -24.51 -7.06
CA LYS A 196 -14.11 -24.09 -5.66
C LYS A 196 -15.40 -23.32 -5.37
N SER A 197 -15.72 -23.24 -4.09
CA SER A 197 -16.86 -22.43 -3.61
C SER A 197 -16.82 -21.01 -4.18
N PRO A 198 -17.99 -20.38 -4.42
CA PRO A 198 -18.05 -19.03 -4.98
C PRO A 198 -17.23 -18.04 -4.17
N VAL A 199 -16.28 -17.39 -4.82
CA VAL A 199 -15.45 -16.32 -4.23
C VAL A 199 -16.03 -14.99 -4.68
N LYS A 200 -16.42 -14.13 -3.73
CA LYS A 200 -17.02 -12.82 -4.03
C LYS A 200 -16.04 -11.86 -4.70
N THR A 201 -14.74 -11.98 -4.37
CA THR A 201 -13.72 -11.09 -4.94
C THR A 201 -13.66 -11.20 -6.46
N LEU A 202 -13.62 -10.07 -7.14
CA LEU A 202 -13.59 -9.97 -8.59
C LEU A 202 -12.35 -10.63 -9.19
N PHE A 203 -11.16 -10.32 -8.65
CA PHE A 203 -9.87 -10.78 -9.19
C PHE A 203 -9.27 -11.93 -8.39
N LEU A 204 -9.01 -13.04 -9.08
CA LEU A 204 -8.51 -14.28 -8.50
C LEU A 204 -7.05 -14.54 -8.90
N ASN A 205 -6.31 -15.20 -8.03
CA ASN A 205 -4.99 -15.76 -8.34
C ASN A 205 -5.12 -17.09 -9.12
N CYS A 206 -4.01 -17.70 -9.51
CA CYS A 206 -4.02 -18.97 -10.24
C CYS A 206 -4.57 -20.16 -9.44
N ASN A 207 -4.71 -20.03 -8.11
CA ASN A 207 -5.25 -21.05 -7.22
C ASN A 207 -6.74 -20.81 -6.89
N GLY A 208 -7.42 -19.89 -7.59
CA GLY A 208 -8.84 -19.57 -7.35
C GLY A 208 -9.12 -18.77 -6.09
N SER A 209 -8.10 -18.29 -5.37
CA SER A 209 -8.24 -17.44 -4.19
C SER A 209 -8.09 -15.95 -4.56
N PRO A 210 -8.52 -15.01 -3.71
CA PRO A 210 -8.34 -13.59 -3.97
C PRO A 210 -6.88 -13.24 -4.28
N LEU A 211 -6.64 -12.41 -5.31
CA LEU A 211 -5.31 -11.96 -5.66
C LEU A 211 -4.80 -10.95 -4.62
N SER A 212 -3.62 -11.20 -4.07
CA SER A 212 -3.02 -10.28 -3.10
C SER A 212 -2.41 -9.04 -3.78
N ARG A 213 -2.34 -7.93 -3.02
CA ARG A 213 -1.63 -6.72 -3.46
C ARG A 213 -0.18 -7.00 -3.89
N GLN A 214 0.53 -7.84 -3.13
CA GLN A 214 1.92 -8.22 -3.46
C GLN A 214 1.99 -9.05 -4.74
N GLY A 215 1.06 -9.99 -4.93
CA GLY A 215 0.94 -10.80 -6.15
C GLY A 215 0.72 -9.93 -7.39
N PHE A 216 -0.21 -9.00 -7.34
CA PHE A 216 -0.44 -8.07 -8.43
C PHE A 216 0.80 -7.21 -8.71
N TRP A 217 1.45 -6.67 -7.68
CA TRP A 217 2.66 -5.88 -7.86
C TRP A 217 3.81 -6.67 -8.50
N LYS A 218 4.02 -7.90 -8.08
CA LYS A 218 5.02 -8.79 -8.69
C LYS A 218 4.74 -9.00 -10.19
N THR A 219 3.49 -9.17 -10.54
CA THR A 219 3.04 -9.32 -11.94
C THR A 219 3.30 -8.04 -12.74
N VAL A 220 2.93 -6.88 -12.22
CA VAL A 220 3.17 -5.59 -12.90
C VAL A 220 4.65 -5.33 -13.11
N LYS A 221 5.51 -5.59 -12.11
CA LYS A 221 6.97 -5.48 -12.26
C LYS A 221 7.51 -6.36 -13.38
N LYS A 222 6.98 -7.58 -13.51
CA LYS A 222 7.34 -8.49 -14.61
C LYS A 222 7.07 -7.84 -15.97
N TYR A 223 5.89 -7.25 -16.17
CA TYR A 223 5.52 -6.62 -17.45
C TYR A 223 6.34 -5.33 -17.71
N ILE A 224 6.62 -4.52 -16.69
CA ILE A 224 7.51 -3.37 -16.80
C ILE A 224 8.90 -3.79 -17.29
N LYS A 225 9.46 -4.86 -16.68
CA LYS A 225 10.76 -5.40 -17.11
C LYS A 225 10.74 -5.92 -18.55
N MET A 226 9.67 -6.64 -18.94
CA MET A 226 9.50 -7.14 -20.32
C MET A 226 9.36 -5.99 -21.32
N ALA A 227 8.70 -4.91 -20.96
CA ALA A 227 8.53 -3.72 -21.80
C ALA A 227 9.84 -2.89 -21.92
N LYS A 228 10.91 -3.29 -21.22
CA LYS A 228 12.22 -2.57 -21.19
C LYS A 228 12.06 -1.09 -20.82
N ILE A 229 11.08 -0.78 -20.00
CA ILE A 229 10.83 0.55 -19.45
C ILE A 229 11.65 0.61 -18.16
N GLY A 230 12.58 1.54 -18.05
CA GLY A 230 13.53 1.61 -16.93
C GLY A 230 12.87 1.56 -15.54
N ASP A 231 13.66 1.33 -14.49
CA ASP A 231 13.22 1.13 -13.10
C ASP A 231 12.50 2.35 -12.47
N SER A 232 12.39 3.46 -13.19
CA SER A 232 11.69 4.68 -12.78
C SER A 232 10.17 4.53 -12.70
N VAL A 233 9.60 3.48 -13.32
CA VAL A 233 8.14 3.25 -13.31
C VAL A 233 7.70 2.61 -12.01
N THR A 234 6.93 3.35 -11.24
CA THR A 234 6.32 2.88 -10.00
C THR A 234 4.82 2.63 -10.19
N LEU A 235 4.21 1.86 -9.27
CA LEU A 235 2.74 1.71 -9.25
C LEU A 235 2.00 3.03 -9.11
N GLN A 236 2.61 4.02 -8.47
CA GLN A 236 2.00 5.33 -8.31
C GLN A 236 2.00 6.13 -9.61
N ASN A 237 3.04 5.95 -10.43
CA ASN A 237 3.11 6.53 -11.77
C ASN A 237 2.09 5.87 -12.70
N LEU A 238 1.87 4.54 -12.58
CA LEU A 238 0.84 3.84 -13.36
C LEU A 238 -0.59 4.36 -13.08
N LYS A 239 -0.89 4.77 -11.85
CA LYS A 239 -2.18 5.41 -11.51
C LYS A 239 -2.37 6.80 -12.13
N SER A 240 -1.29 7.48 -12.49
CA SER A 240 -1.35 8.79 -13.11
C SER A 240 -1.45 8.71 -14.64
N LEU A 241 -1.32 7.51 -15.21
CA LEU A 241 -1.50 7.27 -16.63
C LEU A 241 -2.96 7.55 -17.00
N LYS A 242 -3.17 8.47 -17.92
CA LYS A 242 -4.46 8.64 -18.56
C LYS A 242 -4.54 7.66 -19.73
N PHE A 243 -5.58 6.84 -19.76
CA PHE A 243 -5.96 6.17 -21.00
C PHE A 243 -6.04 7.22 -22.10
N ARG A 244 -5.44 6.99 -23.25
CA ARG A 244 -5.86 7.68 -24.45
C ARG A 244 -7.32 7.29 -24.64
N HIS A 245 -8.23 8.25 -24.41
CA HIS A 245 -9.58 8.11 -24.90
C HIS A 245 -9.48 8.00 -26.42
N LEU A 246 -9.46 6.80 -26.92
CA LEU A 246 -9.98 6.57 -28.26
C LEU A 246 -11.49 6.64 -28.10
N ASP A 247 -11.99 7.89 -28.04
CA ASP A 247 -13.39 8.19 -28.30
C ASP A 247 -13.60 7.86 -29.79
N MET A 248 -14.13 6.67 -30.06
CA MET A 248 -14.92 6.36 -31.24
C MET A 248 -16.15 5.59 -30.77
#